data_794eefb54b56ce94f89dcba146a53814
#
_entry.id   794eefb54b56ce94f89dcba146a53814
#
_cell.length_a   1.000
_cell.length_b   1.000
_cell.length_c   1.000
_cell.angle_alpha   90.00
_cell.angle_beta   90.00
_cell.angle_gamma   90.00
#
_symmetry.space_group_name_H-M   'P 1'
#
loop_
_entity.id
_entity.type
_entity.pdbx_description
1 polymer ?
#
loop_
_entity_poly.entity_id
_entity_poly.type
_entity_poly.pdbx_seq_one_letter_code
_entity_poly.pdbx_strand_id
1 'polypeptide(L)'
;MQVNNYFSDNASIIGWRDQDVEVVKLVQPWKPEALEHDQWPPDYKAVYAWRIKQLAILRSNPELLRSAKLYYSTRPDEFIMHWMDTYNPRKKTGKWMPFVFFERQDEMVKFLKDLVDNGNSGLIEKCRDAGATWISCAYSIHRFIFIADDAIGWGSRKQDLVDKLGNPDSIFEKMRLILKRLPNVFLPEYEATFMRIINRENGSVIMGEAGDNIGRGGRTSCYFKMKRPIMKDRKRLKPRLVTTQTRKLIFHR
;
A
#
# COMPACT_ATOMS: atom_id res chain seq x y z
N MET A 1 -28.48 1.00 -5.21
CA MET A 1 -27.08 1.05 -5.63
C MET A 1 -26.52 -0.34 -5.41
N GLN A 2 -26.27 -1.07 -6.49
CA GLN A 2 -25.90 -2.49 -6.43
C GLN A 2 -24.45 -2.63 -5.90
N VAL A 3 -24.33 -3.06 -4.66
CA VAL A 3 -23.05 -3.43 -4.00
C VAL A 3 -22.76 -4.93 -4.21
N ASN A 4 -23.59 -5.62 -5.01
CA ASN A 4 -23.79 -7.07 -4.91
C ASN A 4 -22.76 -7.96 -5.59
N ASN A 5 -21.83 -7.49 -6.41
CA ASN A 5 -20.98 -8.41 -7.16
C ASN A 5 -19.51 -8.46 -6.74
N TYR A 6 -19.05 -7.53 -5.89
CA TYR A 6 -17.65 -7.53 -5.44
C TYR A 6 -17.40 -8.40 -4.19
N PHE A 7 -18.44 -8.72 -3.45
CA PHE A 7 -18.32 -9.47 -2.19
C PHE A 7 -18.44 -10.98 -2.35
N SER A 8 -19.10 -11.48 -3.40
CA SER A 8 -19.26 -12.91 -3.61
C SER A 8 -17.94 -13.63 -3.91
N ASP A 9 -17.03 -13.01 -4.65
CA ASP A 9 -15.81 -13.66 -5.10
C ASP A 9 -14.66 -13.61 -4.05
N ASN A 10 -14.69 -12.63 -3.16
CA ASN A 10 -13.72 -12.51 -2.07
C ASN A 10 -14.22 -13.09 -0.73
N ALA A 11 -15.51 -13.24 -0.55
CA ALA A 11 -16.12 -13.82 0.67
C ALA A 11 -15.73 -15.29 0.85
N SER A 12 -15.48 -16.02 -0.22
CA SER A 12 -15.03 -17.42 -0.19
C SER A 12 -13.64 -17.60 0.42
N ILE A 13 -12.81 -16.56 0.40
CA ILE A 13 -11.41 -16.62 0.86
C ILE A 13 -11.29 -16.41 2.38
N ILE A 14 -12.27 -15.73 3.01
CA ILE A 14 -12.18 -15.35 4.44
C ILE A 14 -13.40 -15.85 5.24
N GLY A 15 -14.41 -16.50 4.63
CA GLY A 15 -15.60 -17.03 5.32
C GLY A 15 -16.57 -15.95 5.85
N TRP A 16 -16.65 -14.80 5.20
CA TRP A 16 -17.44 -13.65 5.60
C TRP A 16 -18.86 -13.69 5.02
N ARG A 17 -19.84 -13.19 5.78
CA ARG A 17 -21.24 -13.06 5.36
C ARG A 17 -21.57 -11.59 5.10
N ASP A 18 -22.49 -11.33 4.16
CA ASP A 18 -22.96 -9.97 3.81
C ASP A 18 -23.48 -9.16 5.01
N GLN A 19 -23.93 -9.83 6.07
CA GLN A 19 -24.41 -9.22 7.31
C GLN A 19 -23.32 -8.45 8.07
N ASP A 20 -22.04 -8.82 7.89
CA ASP A 20 -20.92 -8.21 8.61
C ASP A 20 -20.61 -6.77 8.10
N VAL A 21 -21.05 -6.43 6.91
CA VAL A 21 -20.82 -5.12 6.28
C VAL A 21 -21.69 -4.01 6.90
N GLU A 22 -22.87 -4.33 7.41
CA GLU A 22 -23.74 -3.33 8.04
C GLU A 22 -23.21 -2.83 9.39
N VAL A 23 -22.52 -3.68 10.11
CA VAL A 23 -21.94 -3.35 11.43
C VAL A 23 -20.83 -2.31 11.30
N VAL A 24 -20.08 -2.29 10.19
CA VAL A 24 -19.03 -1.30 9.94
C VAL A 24 -19.58 0.12 9.77
N LYS A 25 -20.82 0.27 9.34
CA LYS A 25 -21.49 1.59 9.27
C LYS A 25 -21.66 2.24 10.65
N LEU A 26 -21.59 1.45 11.72
CA LEU A 26 -21.66 1.94 13.10
C LEU A 26 -20.33 2.52 13.60
N VAL A 27 -19.21 2.10 13.01
CA VAL A 27 -17.93 2.75 13.22
C VAL A 27 -17.91 3.96 12.32
N GLN A 28 -18.22 5.13 12.86
CA GLN A 28 -18.10 6.36 12.08
C GLN A 28 -16.63 6.52 11.68
N PRO A 29 -16.29 6.26 10.41
CA PRO A 29 -14.92 6.47 9.96
C PRO A 29 -14.63 7.96 10.11
N TRP A 30 -13.46 8.28 10.62
CA TRP A 30 -12.89 9.58 10.37
C TRP A 30 -12.76 9.66 8.86
N LYS A 31 -13.47 10.56 8.21
CA LYS A 31 -13.28 10.84 6.78
C LYS A 31 -12.31 12.00 6.67
N PRO A 32 -11.03 11.76 6.49
CA PRO A 32 -10.23 12.72 5.79
C PRO A 32 -10.66 12.57 4.33
N GLU A 33 -11.49 13.43 3.84
CA GLU A 33 -11.50 13.74 2.43
C GLU A 33 -10.07 14.04 2.04
N ALA A 34 -9.62 13.54 0.88
CA ALA A 34 -8.30 13.87 0.38
C ALA A 34 -8.15 15.38 0.40
N LEU A 35 -7.18 15.88 1.18
CA LEU A 35 -7.03 17.31 1.36
C LEU A 35 -6.38 17.90 0.11
N GLU A 36 -6.89 19.02 -0.35
CA GLU A 36 -6.21 19.81 -1.35
C GLU A 36 -4.80 20.21 -0.86
N HIS A 37 -3.90 20.47 -1.78
CA HIS A 37 -2.50 20.72 -1.44
C HIS A 37 -2.31 21.92 -0.50
N ASP A 38 -3.13 22.96 -0.64
CA ASP A 38 -3.12 24.17 0.17
C ASP A 38 -3.73 23.99 1.57
N GLN A 39 -4.57 22.95 1.77
CA GLN A 39 -5.11 22.55 3.06
C GLN A 39 -4.18 21.61 3.84
N TRP A 40 -3.06 21.22 3.26
CA TRP A 40 -2.07 20.34 3.86
C TRP A 40 -1.05 21.13 4.70
N PRO A 41 -0.63 20.70 5.89
CA PRO A 41 -0.89 19.44 6.55
C PRO A 41 -2.19 19.41 7.38
N PRO A 42 -2.81 18.21 7.53
CA PRO A 42 -3.99 18.05 8.36
C PRO A 42 -3.68 18.20 9.86
N ASP A 43 -4.72 18.27 10.70
CA ASP A 43 -4.55 18.16 12.15
C ASP A 43 -4.22 16.71 12.57
N TYR A 44 -2.95 16.41 12.63
CA TYR A 44 -2.45 15.09 13.04
C TYR A 44 -2.85 14.68 14.48
N LYS A 45 -3.09 15.64 15.38
CA LYS A 45 -3.54 15.36 16.75
C LYS A 45 -4.97 14.82 16.73
N ALA A 46 -5.84 15.41 15.92
CA ALA A 46 -7.20 14.94 15.71
C ALA A 46 -7.21 13.50 15.12
N VAL A 47 -6.34 13.21 14.15
CA VAL A 47 -6.19 11.87 13.58
C VAL A 47 -5.79 10.85 14.64
N TYR A 48 -4.78 11.13 15.46
CA TYR A 48 -4.36 10.22 16.51
C TYR A 48 -5.44 10.04 17.59
N ALA A 49 -6.15 11.11 17.98
CA ALA A 49 -7.25 11.02 18.93
C ALA A 49 -8.38 10.12 18.41
N TRP A 50 -8.72 10.26 17.12
CA TRP A 50 -9.69 9.38 16.46
C TRP A 50 -9.20 7.91 16.45
N ARG A 51 -7.96 7.65 16.04
CA ARG A 51 -7.37 6.29 16.03
C ARG A 51 -7.45 5.62 17.40
N ILE A 52 -7.13 6.34 18.48
CA ILE A 52 -7.19 5.79 19.85
C ILE A 52 -8.61 5.35 20.18
N LYS A 53 -9.62 6.19 19.89
CA LYS A 53 -11.04 5.87 20.14
C LYS A 53 -11.46 4.64 19.32
N GLN A 54 -11.15 4.60 18.03
CA GLN A 54 -11.53 3.47 17.17
C GLN A 54 -10.84 2.18 17.59
N LEU A 55 -9.55 2.22 17.94
CA LEU A 55 -8.83 1.03 18.41
C LEU A 55 -9.41 0.48 19.71
N ALA A 56 -9.86 1.33 20.62
CA ALA A 56 -10.52 0.88 21.84
C ALA A 56 -11.81 0.10 21.51
N ILE A 57 -12.63 0.62 20.59
CA ILE A 57 -13.87 -0.03 20.13
C ILE A 57 -13.57 -1.35 19.43
N LEU A 58 -12.62 -1.37 18.49
CA LEU A 58 -12.27 -2.57 17.70
C LEU A 58 -11.69 -3.68 18.59
N ARG A 59 -10.94 -3.34 19.64
CA ARG A 59 -10.38 -4.31 20.58
C ARG A 59 -11.44 -4.93 21.49
N SER A 60 -12.46 -4.18 21.84
CA SER A 60 -13.55 -4.66 22.71
C SER A 60 -14.64 -5.45 21.98
N ASN A 61 -14.65 -5.38 20.62
CA ASN A 61 -15.68 -6.04 19.82
C ASN A 61 -15.08 -6.81 18.63
N PRO A 62 -14.88 -8.15 18.78
CA PRO A 62 -14.32 -9.00 17.73
C PRO A 62 -15.14 -9.01 16.42
N GLU A 63 -16.47 -8.96 16.51
CA GLU A 63 -17.37 -8.94 15.35
C GLU A 63 -17.13 -7.64 14.53
N LEU A 64 -17.05 -6.52 15.25
CA LEU A 64 -16.78 -5.24 14.61
C LEU A 64 -15.37 -5.19 13.99
N LEU A 65 -14.37 -5.79 14.65
CA LEU A 65 -13.02 -5.89 14.08
C LEU A 65 -13.03 -6.69 12.77
N ARG A 66 -13.79 -7.80 12.75
CA ARG A 66 -13.96 -8.61 11.57
C ARG A 66 -14.58 -7.78 10.43
N SER A 67 -15.69 -7.12 10.69
CA SER A 67 -16.37 -6.25 9.71
C SER A 67 -15.47 -5.09 9.24
N ALA A 68 -14.68 -4.50 10.14
CA ALA A 68 -13.71 -3.47 9.78
C ALA A 68 -12.61 -4.01 8.85
N LYS A 69 -12.10 -5.21 9.08
CA LYS A 69 -11.12 -5.85 8.18
C LYS A 69 -11.74 -6.05 6.77
N LEU A 70 -12.97 -6.53 6.70
CA LEU A 70 -13.68 -6.68 5.42
C LEU A 70 -13.88 -5.32 4.72
N TYR A 71 -14.33 -4.31 5.46
CA TYR A 71 -14.50 -2.96 4.92
C TYR A 71 -13.21 -2.42 4.30
N TYR A 72 -12.09 -2.53 5.00
CA TYR A 72 -10.80 -2.03 4.53
C TYR A 72 -10.17 -2.88 3.42
N SER A 73 -10.55 -4.13 3.26
CA SER A 73 -9.96 -5.01 2.23
C SER A 73 -10.11 -4.47 0.80
N THR A 74 -11.18 -3.72 0.55
CA THR A 74 -11.47 -3.11 -0.76
C THR A 74 -11.15 -1.62 -0.83
N ARG A 75 -10.69 -1.00 0.28
CA ARG A 75 -10.46 0.45 0.41
C ARG A 75 -9.04 0.78 0.88
N PRO A 76 -8.05 0.60 -0.02
CA PRO A 76 -6.65 0.85 0.32
C PRO A 76 -6.38 2.30 0.72
N ASP A 77 -7.03 3.27 0.08
CA ASP A 77 -6.94 4.69 0.38
C ASP A 77 -7.35 5.00 1.81
N GLU A 78 -8.54 4.58 2.22
CA GLU A 78 -9.01 4.78 3.59
C GLU A 78 -8.16 4.03 4.61
N PHE A 79 -7.79 2.76 4.33
CA PHE A 79 -6.96 1.99 5.26
C PHE A 79 -5.61 2.65 5.51
N ILE A 80 -4.97 3.14 4.46
CA ILE A 80 -3.67 3.81 4.58
C ILE A 80 -3.81 5.09 5.40
N MET A 81 -4.78 5.96 5.07
CA MET A 81 -5.02 7.21 5.80
C MET A 81 -5.41 6.99 7.26
N HIS A 82 -6.24 5.98 7.51
CA HIS A 82 -6.73 5.69 8.86
C HIS A 82 -5.66 5.05 9.75
N TRP A 83 -4.84 4.12 9.24
CA TRP A 83 -4.05 3.24 10.10
C TRP A 83 -2.56 3.26 9.86
N MET A 84 -2.08 3.73 8.71
CA MET A 84 -0.66 3.76 8.43
C MET A 84 -0.02 5.10 8.77
N ASP A 85 1.28 5.05 9.02
CA ASP A 85 2.11 6.23 9.23
C ASP A 85 3.11 6.39 8.08
N THR A 86 3.51 7.62 7.82
CA THR A 86 4.60 7.96 6.92
C THR A 86 5.74 8.65 7.66
N TYR A 87 6.92 8.67 7.05
CA TYR A 87 8.14 9.23 7.63
C TYR A 87 8.67 10.42 6.82
N ASN A 88 8.86 11.55 7.48
CA ASN A 88 9.52 12.72 6.90
C ASN A 88 10.85 13.01 7.62
N PRO A 89 11.99 12.66 7.01
CA PRO A 89 13.30 12.84 7.64
C PRO A 89 13.68 14.32 7.87
N ARG A 90 13.05 15.25 7.13
CA ARG A 90 13.35 16.69 7.20
C ARG A 90 12.76 17.39 8.42
N LYS A 91 11.75 16.78 9.06
CA LYS A 91 11.21 17.33 10.31
C LYS A 91 12.23 17.18 11.43
N LYS A 92 12.40 18.23 12.24
CA LYS A 92 13.27 18.18 13.43
C LYS A 92 12.72 17.25 14.49
N THR A 93 11.41 17.35 14.74
CA THR A 93 10.63 16.51 15.69
C THR A 93 9.40 15.96 15.01
N GLY A 94 8.82 14.87 15.55
CA GLY A 94 7.61 14.27 14.99
C GLY A 94 7.81 13.83 13.53
N LYS A 95 8.91 13.14 13.25
CA LYS A 95 9.24 12.65 11.91
C LYS A 95 8.21 11.64 11.37
N TRP A 96 7.54 10.94 12.27
CA TRP A 96 6.44 10.05 11.97
C TRP A 96 5.11 10.78 12.09
N MET A 97 4.22 10.57 11.15
CA MET A 97 2.91 11.19 11.11
C MET A 97 1.90 10.28 10.42
N PRO A 98 0.60 10.41 10.72
CA PRO A 98 -0.44 9.72 9.97
C PRO A 98 -0.30 9.97 8.48
N PHE A 99 -0.48 8.92 7.68
CA PHE A 99 -0.34 9.02 6.24
C PHE A 99 -1.65 9.54 5.60
N VAL A 100 -2.03 10.75 5.94
CA VAL A 100 -3.16 11.44 5.32
C VAL A 100 -2.72 12.01 3.99
N PHE A 101 -3.47 11.73 2.94
CA PHE A 101 -3.15 12.13 1.58
C PHE A 101 -3.56 13.57 1.30
N PHE A 102 -2.81 14.25 0.46
CA PHE A 102 -3.33 15.35 -0.34
C PHE A 102 -3.85 14.78 -1.68
N GLU A 103 -4.65 15.57 -2.40
CA GLU A 103 -5.40 15.17 -3.59
C GLU A 103 -4.61 14.28 -4.56
N ARG A 104 -3.41 14.68 -4.97
CA ARG A 104 -2.58 13.91 -5.93
C ARG A 104 -2.08 12.57 -5.39
N GLN A 105 -1.97 12.43 -4.08
CA GLN A 105 -1.62 11.15 -3.45
C GLN A 105 -2.81 10.20 -3.43
N ASP A 106 -4.00 10.73 -3.17
CA ASP A 106 -5.26 9.99 -3.24
C ASP A 106 -5.53 9.48 -4.66
N GLU A 107 -5.41 10.36 -5.67
CA GLU A 107 -5.49 9.99 -7.08
C GLU A 107 -4.52 8.86 -7.42
N MET A 108 -3.30 8.90 -6.88
CA MET A 108 -2.31 7.87 -7.12
C MET A 108 -2.75 6.51 -6.54
N VAL A 109 -3.31 6.45 -5.35
CA VAL A 109 -3.80 5.19 -4.76
C VAL A 109 -4.94 4.63 -5.59
N LYS A 110 -5.90 5.46 -5.98
CA LYS A 110 -7.01 5.07 -6.86
C LYS A 110 -6.52 4.55 -8.21
N PHE A 111 -5.53 5.22 -8.80
CA PHE A 111 -4.88 4.78 -10.04
C PHE A 111 -4.18 3.42 -9.87
N LEU A 112 -3.43 3.22 -8.77
CA LEU A 112 -2.79 1.92 -8.48
C LEU A 112 -3.83 0.80 -8.37
N LYS A 113 -4.93 1.08 -7.67
CA LYS A 113 -6.03 0.13 -7.50
C LYS A 113 -6.66 -0.22 -8.86
N ASP A 114 -7.00 0.79 -9.67
CA ASP A 114 -7.58 0.60 -10.99
C ASP A 114 -6.68 -0.25 -11.92
N LEU A 115 -5.38 0.04 -11.94
CA LEU A 115 -4.43 -0.74 -12.74
C LEU A 115 -4.38 -2.21 -12.33
N VAL A 116 -4.41 -2.47 -11.03
CA VAL A 116 -4.34 -3.85 -10.52
C VAL A 116 -5.66 -4.58 -10.76
N ASP A 117 -6.79 -3.96 -10.48
CA ASP A 117 -8.11 -4.55 -10.66
C ASP A 117 -8.40 -4.91 -12.12
N ASN A 118 -7.99 -4.04 -13.04
CA ASN A 118 -8.19 -4.24 -14.48
C ASN A 118 -7.04 -4.99 -15.19
N GLY A 119 -6.01 -5.39 -14.46
CA GLY A 119 -4.89 -6.11 -15.07
C GLY A 119 -4.00 -5.25 -15.97
N ASN A 120 -4.03 -3.95 -15.81
CA ASN A 120 -3.32 -3.00 -16.66
C ASN A 120 -1.92 -2.68 -16.13
N SER A 121 -1.07 -2.19 -17.03
CA SER A 121 0.23 -1.61 -16.68
C SER A 121 0.15 -0.10 -16.72
N GLY A 122 0.81 0.57 -15.80
CA GLY A 122 0.82 2.02 -15.72
C GLY A 122 2.20 2.61 -15.49
N LEU A 123 2.32 3.91 -15.77
CA LEU A 123 3.52 4.71 -15.55
C LEU A 123 3.17 5.89 -14.65
N ILE A 124 3.95 6.06 -13.57
CA ILE A 124 3.82 7.19 -12.67
C ILE A 124 5.06 8.06 -12.80
N GLU A 125 4.89 9.23 -13.37
CA GLU A 125 5.90 10.29 -13.34
C GLU A 125 5.69 11.19 -12.13
N LYS A 126 6.75 11.50 -11.42
CA LYS A 126 6.66 12.28 -10.19
C LYS A 126 7.90 13.12 -9.94
N CYS A 127 7.74 14.27 -9.31
CA CYS A 127 8.83 15.04 -8.74
C CYS A 127 9.43 14.34 -7.50
N ARG A 128 10.56 14.83 -7.01
CA ARG A 128 11.10 14.39 -5.71
C ARG A 128 10.13 14.76 -4.60
N ASP A 129 10.13 13.94 -3.55
CA ASP A 129 9.40 14.17 -2.30
C ASP A 129 7.86 14.13 -2.40
N ALA A 130 7.31 13.74 -3.55
CA ALA A 130 5.86 13.53 -3.72
C ALA A 130 5.28 12.35 -2.89
N GLY A 131 6.13 11.60 -2.17
CA GLY A 131 5.69 10.47 -1.36
C GLY A 131 5.37 9.18 -2.13
N ALA A 132 5.46 9.17 -3.46
CA ALA A 132 5.00 8.07 -4.29
C ALA A 132 5.57 6.69 -3.90
N THR A 133 6.85 6.60 -3.50
CA THR A 133 7.43 5.33 -3.03
C THR A 133 6.77 4.86 -1.72
N TRP A 134 6.49 5.78 -0.79
CA TRP A 134 5.79 5.47 0.45
C TRP A 134 4.37 5.01 0.18
N ILE A 135 3.64 5.67 -0.72
CA ILE A 135 2.28 5.29 -1.15
C ILE A 135 2.29 3.88 -1.73
N SER A 136 3.21 3.58 -2.64
CA SER A 136 3.27 2.26 -3.27
C SER A 136 3.68 1.16 -2.29
N CYS A 137 4.57 1.46 -1.31
CA CYS A 137 4.86 0.54 -0.21
C CYS A 137 3.63 0.31 0.67
N ALA A 138 2.90 1.38 1.03
CA ALA A 138 1.68 1.29 1.81
C ALA A 138 0.59 0.50 1.08
N TYR A 139 0.41 0.73 -0.21
CA TYR A 139 -0.51 -0.04 -1.06
C TYR A 139 -0.11 -1.54 -1.13
N SER A 140 1.18 -1.84 -1.25
CA SER A 140 1.68 -3.22 -1.22
C SER A 140 1.41 -3.89 0.14
N ILE A 141 1.59 -3.16 1.25
CA ILE A 141 1.27 -3.67 2.59
C ILE A 141 -0.23 -3.88 2.77
N HIS A 142 -1.09 -2.99 2.24
CA HIS A 142 -2.52 -3.21 2.24
C HIS A 142 -2.89 -4.53 1.54
N ARG A 143 -2.39 -4.77 0.33
CA ARG A 143 -2.62 -6.02 -0.39
C ARG A 143 -2.09 -7.24 0.36
N PHE A 144 -0.88 -7.14 0.90
CA PHE A 144 -0.25 -8.16 1.72
C PHE A 144 -1.08 -8.59 2.93
N ILE A 145 -1.82 -7.66 3.53
CA ILE A 145 -2.68 -7.93 4.69
C ILE A 145 -4.00 -8.57 4.28
N PHE A 146 -4.63 -8.05 3.21
CA PHE A 146 -6.03 -8.35 2.91
C PHE A 146 -6.26 -9.30 1.73
N ILE A 147 -5.28 -9.51 0.85
CA ILE A 147 -5.45 -10.37 -0.31
C ILE A 147 -4.68 -11.67 -0.09
N ALA A 148 -5.39 -12.78 -0.01
CA ALA A 148 -4.77 -14.09 0.18
C ALA A 148 -3.94 -14.50 -1.06
N ASP A 149 -2.84 -15.22 -0.82
CA ASP A 149 -1.94 -15.77 -1.85
C ASP A 149 -1.41 -14.74 -2.85
N ASP A 150 -1.39 -13.44 -2.46
CA ASP A 150 -0.94 -12.37 -3.33
C ASP A 150 0.59 -12.35 -3.43
N ALA A 151 1.11 -12.35 -4.65
CA ALA A 151 2.54 -12.30 -4.94
C ALA A 151 2.92 -10.92 -5.48
N ILE A 152 3.53 -10.08 -4.65
CA ILE A 152 3.89 -8.70 -4.97
C ILE A 152 5.39 -8.59 -5.24
N GLY A 153 5.77 -8.17 -6.43
CA GLY A 153 7.16 -7.99 -6.83
C GLY A 153 7.62 -6.53 -6.75
N TRP A 154 8.87 -6.33 -6.32
CA TRP A 154 9.52 -5.02 -6.32
C TRP A 154 10.90 -5.10 -6.95
N GLY A 155 11.19 -4.22 -7.90
CA GLY A 155 12.47 -4.20 -8.58
C GLY A 155 13.13 -2.83 -8.66
N SER A 156 14.45 -2.81 -8.44
CA SER A 156 15.29 -1.63 -8.69
C SER A 156 16.68 -2.04 -9.15
N ARG A 157 17.38 -1.10 -9.80
CA ARG A 157 18.73 -1.35 -10.36
C ARG A 157 19.76 -1.79 -9.32
N LYS A 158 19.72 -1.23 -8.11
CA LYS A 158 20.69 -1.51 -7.04
C LYS A 158 20.01 -2.20 -5.88
N GLN A 159 20.64 -3.23 -5.35
CA GLN A 159 20.21 -4.00 -4.19
C GLN A 159 19.91 -3.12 -2.97
N ASP A 160 20.81 -2.19 -2.64
CA ASP A 160 20.65 -1.25 -1.52
C ASP A 160 19.41 -0.34 -1.64
N LEU A 161 18.87 -0.15 -2.84
CA LEU A 161 17.64 0.59 -3.05
C LEU A 161 16.40 -0.29 -2.83
N VAL A 162 16.54 -1.60 -3.04
CA VAL A 162 15.47 -2.56 -2.77
C VAL A 162 15.43 -2.88 -1.29
N ASP A 163 16.53 -3.41 -0.76
CA ASP A 163 16.60 -3.79 0.63
C ASP A 163 17.96 -3.44 1.26
N LYS A 164 17.92 -2.59 2.28
CA LYS A 164 19.05 -2.24 3.15
C LYS A 164 18.49 -1.99 4.54
N LEU A 165 18.74 -2.94 5.43
CA LEU A 165 18.27 -2.89 6.81
C LEU A 165 18.73 -1.59 7.48
N GLY A 166 17.82 -0.94 8.20
CA GLY A 166 18.06 0.31 8.91
C GLY A 166 18.13 1.56 8.01
N ASN A 167 18.00 1.42 6.68
CA ASN A 167 17.96 2.55 5.78
C ASN A 167 16.52 2.84 5.31
N PRO A 168 15.84 3.88 5.85
CA PRO A 168 14.47 4.21 5.48
C PRO A 168 14.30 4.66 4.02
N ASP A 169 15.38 4.83 3.26
CA ASP A 169 15.30 5.12 1.83
C ASP A 169 15.12 3.85 0.98
N SER A 170 15.45 2.66 1.50
CA SER A 170 15.20 1.40 0.81
C SER A 170 13.73 1.00 0.85
N ILE A 171 13.29 0.25 -0.15
CA ILE A 171 11.87 -0.13 -0.34
C ILE A 171 11.41 -1.05 0.81
N PHE A 172 12.15 -2.13 1.06
CA PHE A 172 11.80 -3.12 2.08
C PHE A 172 11.86 -2.53 3.50
N GLU A 173 12.80 -1.62 3.77
CA GLU A 173 12.83 -0.96 5.07
C GLU A 173 11.61 -0.07 5.29
N LYS A 174 11.10 0.64 4.26
CA LYS A 174 9.84 1.37 4.37
C LYS A 174 8.68 0.43 4.74
N MET A 175 8.61 -0.74 4.10
CA MET A 175 7.56 -1.73 4.38
C MET A 175 7.67 -2.27 5.80
N ARG A 176 8.88 -2.64 6.26
CA ARG A 176 9.12 -3.07 7.66
C ARG A 176 8.72 -1.99 8.66
N LEU A 177 9.03 -0.74 8.36
CA LEU A 177 8.67 0.40 9.20
C LEU A 177 7.15 0.65 9.24
N ILE A 178 6.44 0.46 8.12
CA ILE A 178 4.97 0.53 8.08
C ILE A 178 4.39 -0.60 8.94
N LEU A 179 4.81 -1.85 8.74
CA LEU A 179 4.34 -2.99 9.52
C LEU A 179 4.59 -2.81 11.02
N LYS A 180 5.78 -2.37 11.40
CA LYS A 180 6.16 -2.13 12.80
C LYS A 180 5.26 -1.09 13.50
N ARG A 181 4.67 -0.17 12.76
CA ARG A 181 3.83 0.91 13.29
C ARG A 181 2.34 0.68 13.12
N LEU A 182 1.98 -0.36 12.37
CA LEU A 182 0.58 -0.72 12.19
C LEU A 182 -0.04 -1.18 13.53
N PRO A 183 -1.31 -0.83 13.81
CA PRO A 183 -1.99 -1.36 14.97
C PRO A 183 -2.07 -2.89 14.96
N ASN A 184 -1.78 -3.53 16.11
CA ASN A 184 -1.72 -4.99 16.23
C ASN A 184 -3.01 -5.71 15.78
N VAL A 185 -4.16 -5.06 15.87
CA VAL A 185 -5.45 -5.64 15.42
C VAL A 185 -5.50 -5.89 13.91
N PHE A 186 -4.67 -5.20 13.13
CA PHE A 186 -4.56 -5.35 11.67
C PHE A 186 -3.25 -6.03 11.25
N LEU A 187 -2.32 -6.22 12.17
CA LEU A 187 -1.02 -6.80 11.87
C LEU A 187 -1.14 -8.32 11.82
N PRO A 188 -0.89 -8.98 10.67
CA PRO A 188 -0.84 -10.43 10.58
C PRO A 188 0.43 -10.99 11.20
N GLU A 189 0.46 -12.29 11.47
CA GLU A 189 1.71 -12.99 11.71
C GLU A 189 2.54 -13.03 10.43
N TYR A 190 3.75 -12.50 10.47
CA TYR A 190 4.60 -12.41 9.28
C TYR A 190 6.07 -12.67 9.57
N GLU A 191 6.76 -13.09 8.56
CA GLU A 191 8.22 -13.26 8.56
C GLU A 191 8.84 -12.26 7.56
N ALA A 192 9.87 -11.54 8.02
CA ALA A 192 10.61 -10.60 7.19
C ALA A 192 12.08 -10.99 7.12
N THR A 193 12.51 -11.41 5.94
CA THR A 193 13.91 -11.72 5.63
C THR A 193 14.44 -10.74 4.58
N PHE A 194 15.69 -10.92 4.16
CA PHE A 194 16.28 -10.10 3.12
C PHE A 194 15.49 -10.25 1.80
N MET A 195 15.05 -9.13 1.24
CA MET A 195 14.24 -9.05 0.00
C MET A 195 12.95 -9.89 0.02
N ARG A 196 12.43 -10.28 1.18
CA ARG A 196 11.24 -11.09 1.27
C ARG A 196 10.46 -10.82 2.56
N ILE A 197 9.13 -10.65 2.43
CA ILE A 197 8.19 -10.56 3.54
C ILE A 197 7.05 -11.54 3.24
N ILE A 198 6.74 -12.43 4.19
CA ILE A 198 5.75 -13.50 4.02
C ILE A 198 4.68 -13.32 5.09
N ASN A 199 3.41 -13.28 4.69
CA ASN A 199 2.27 -13.33 5.59
C ASN A 199 1.94 -14.80 5.87
N ARG A 200 2.08 -15.21 7.12
CA ARG A 200 1.85 -16.60 7.54
C ARG A 200 0.36 -16.94 7.68
N GLU A 201 -0.51 -15.93 7.78
CA GLU A 201 -1.95 -16.14 7.94
C GLU A 201 -2.67 -16.37 6.60
N ASN A 202 -2.26 -15.65 5.53
CA ASN A 202 -2.97 -15.68 4.25
C ASN A 202 -2.12 -16.09 3.03
N GLY A 203 -0.85 -16.47 3.25
CA GLY A 203 0.04 -16.94 2.19
C GLY A 203 0.60 -15.85 1.27
N SER A 204 0.24 -14.58 1.44
CA SER A 204 0.73 -13.51 0.58
C SER A 204 2.23 -13.25 0.78
N VAL A 205 2.91 -12.81 -0.27
CA VAL A 205 4.35 -12.59 -0.24
C VAL A 205 4.76 -11.32 -0.99
N ILE A 206 5.69 -10.58 -0.41
CA ILE A 206 6.37 -9.47 -1.09
C ILE A 206 7.80 -9.89 -1.37
N MET A 207 8.22 -9.78 -2.63
CA MET A 207 9.54 -10.22 -3.11
C MET A 207 10.29 -9.06 -3.75
N GLY A 208 11.60 -8.97 -3.48
CA GLY A 208 12.51 -7.99 -4.04
C GLY A 208 13.42 -8.57 -5.11
N GLU A 209 13.71 -7.80 -6.14
CA GLU A 209 14.68 -8.11 -7.17
C GLU A 209 15.60 -6.91 -7.42
N ALA A 210 16.86 -7.17 -7.72
CA ALA A 210 17.84 -6.15 -8.04
C ALA A 210 18.66 -6.51 -9.26
N GLY A 211 19.14 -5.50 -10.02
CA GLY A 211 19.99 -5.68 -11.18
C GLY A 211 19.30 -5.41 -12.51
N ASP A 212 19.85 -5.97 -13.59
CA ASP A 212 19.41 -5.67 -14.95
C ASP A 212 18.24 -6.56 -15.41
N ASN A 213 18.04 -7.70 -14.78
CA ASN A 213 17.02 -8.70 -15.13
C ASN A 213 15.74 -8.65 -14.28
N ILE A 214 15.47 -7.51 -13.66
CA ILE A 214 14.31 -7.34 -12.80
C ILE A 214 12.97 -7.55 -13.55
N GLY A 215 12.05 -8.28 -12.88
CA GLY A 215 10.73 -8.61 -13.41
C GLY A 215 10.74 -9.80 -14.37
N ARG A 216 11.76 -10.65 -14.31
CA ARG A 216 11.85 -11.91 -15.08
C ARG A 216 11.76 -13.15 -14.20
N GLY A 217 11.94 -13.02 -12.89
CA GLY A 217 12.19 -14.14 -11.98
C GLY A 217 10.96 -14.81 -11.38
N GLY A 218 9.76 -14.33 -11.56
CA GLY A 218 8.61 -14.92 -10.88
C GLY A 218 7.25 -14.50 -11.45
N ARG A 219 6.24 -15.32 -11.15
CA ARG A 219 4.84 -14.95 -11.40
C ARG A 219 4.38 -14.08 -10.25
N THR A 220 4.03 -12.84 -10.56
CA THR A 220 3.51 -11.87 -9.58
C THR A 220 2.17 -11.35 -10.03
N SER A 221 1.26 -11.14 -9.09
CA SER A 221 -0.03 -10.48 -9.34
C SER A 221 0.15 -8.99 -9.61
N CYS A 222 1.15 -8.38 -8.97
CA CYS A 222 1.49 -6.97 -9.09
C CYS A 222 3.02 -6.80 -9.02
N TYR A 223 3.60 -5.98 -9.89
CA TYR A 223 5.04 -5.73 -9.91
C TYR A 223 5.36 -4.24 -10.00
N PHE A 224 6.09 -3.73 -9.03
CA PHE A 224 6.56 -2.34 -8.95
C PHE A 224 8.01 -2.22 -9.43
N LYS A 225 8.24 -1.49 -10.49
CA LYS A 225 9.58 -1.25 -11.02
C LYS A 225 10.00 0.19 -10.83
N MET A 226 11.04 0.39 -9.99
CA MET A 226 11.63 1.70 -9.77
C MET A 226 12.69 2.00 -10.84
N LYS A 227 12.42 2.99 -11.70
CA LYS A 227 13.35 3.41 -12.74
C LYS A 227 13.84 4.83 -12.46
N ARG A 228 15.17 5.07 -12.54
CA ARG A 228 15.67 6.45 -12.70
C ARG A 228 15.63 6.80 -14.18
N PRO A 229 15.17 7.98 -14.59
CA PRO A 229 15.41 8.44 -15.93
C PRO A 229 16.93 8.54 -16.14
N ILE A 230 17.44 7.83 -17.13
CA ILE A 230 18.77 8.11 -17.64
C ILE A 230 18.61 9.41 -18.42
N MET A 231 19.11 10.51 -17.87
CA MET A 231 19.16 11.80 -18.59
C MET A 231 20.26 11.76 -19.69
N LYS A 232 20.33 10.69 -20.45
CA LYS A 232 21.11 10.60 -21.68
C LYS A 232 20.16 10.12 -22.77
N ASP A 233 19.93 11.03 -23.74
CA ASP A 233 19.14 10.84 -24.98
C ASP A 233 17.61 10.82 -24.86
N ARG A 234 17.01 12.02 -24.84
CA ARG A 234 15.59 12.23 -25.19
C ARG A 234 15.23 11.70 -26.61
N LYS A 235 16.20 11.28 -27.42
CA LYS A 235 15.98 10.89 -28.83
C LYS A 235 15.78 9.39 -29.07
N ARG A 236 15.79 8.51 -28.06
CA ARG A 236 15.65 7.04 -28.23
C ARG A 236 14.68 6.35 -27.29
N LEU A 237 13.55 6.96 -26.98
CA LEU A 237 12.44 6.24 -26.33
C LEU A 237 11.46 5.78 -27.42
N LYS A 238 11.79 4.75 -28.17
CA LYS A 238 10.78 3.86 -28.75
C LYS A 238 10.27 2.97 -27.61
N PRO A 239 8.97 2.94 -27.31
CA PRO A 239 8.43 2.02 -26.34
C PRO A 239 8.55 0.61 -26.92
N ARG A 240 9.47 -0.19 -26.40
CA ARG A 240 9.38 -1.63 -26.57
C ARG A 240 8.31 -2.13 -25.61
N LEU A 241 7.11 -2.28 -26.10
CA LEU A 241 6.06 -3.08 -25.47
C LEU A 241 6.60 -4.52 -25.36
N VAL A 242 7.02 -4.90 -24.16
CA VAL A 242 7.24 -6.30 -23.85
C VAL A 242 5.93 -6.80 -23.28
N THR A 243 5.16 -7.44 -24.14
CA THR A 243 3.93 -8.15 -23.80
C THR A 243 4.31 -9.42 -23.02
N THR A 244 4.34 -9.36 -21.72
CA THR A 244 4.21 -10.53 -20.85
C THR A 244 3.08 -10.25 -19.90
N GLN A 245 2.21 -11.24 -19.66
CA GLN A 245 1.00 -11.18 -18.81
C GLN A 245 1.29 -10.89 -17.32
N THR A 246 2.23 -10.03 -17.01
CA THR A 246 2.58 -9.62 -15.67
C THR A 246 2.22 -8.15 -15.55
N ARG A 247 1.33 -7.82 -14.63
CA ARG A 247 0.91 -6.44 -14.32
C ARG A 247 2.13 -5.65 -13.83
N LYS A 248 2.61 -4.69 -14.60
CA LYS A 248 3.83 -3.93 -14.27
C LYS A 248 3.53 -2.46 -14.04
N LEU A 249 3.90 -1.98 -12.87
CA LEU A 249 3.89 -0.56 -12.52
C LEU A 249 5.31 0.00 -12.59
N ILE A 250 5.51 1.03 -13.41
CA ILE A 250 6.83 1.63 -13.64
C ILE A 250 6.84 3.05 -13.08
N PHE A 251 7.79 3.33 -12.18
CA PHE A 251 8.01 4.66 -11.61
C PHE A 251 9.18 5.35 -12.32
N HIS A 252 8.94 6.56 -12.82
CA HIS A 252 10.00 7.47 -13.27
C HIS A 252 10.22 8.60 -12.24
N ARG A 253 11.45 9.00 -12.09
CA ARG A 253 11.84 10.19 -11.31
C ARG A 253 12.06 11.37 -12.24
#